data_0b89e9dedcfbce09d62053ded2fa5196
#
_entry.id   0b89e9dedcfbce09d62053ded2fa5196
#
_cell.length_a   1.000
_cell.length_b   1.000
_cell.length_c   1.000
_cell.angle_alpha   90.00
_cell.angle_beta   90.00
_cell.angle_gamma   90.00
#
_symmetry.space_group_name_H-M   'P 1'
#
loop_
_entity.id
_entity.type
_entity.pdbx_description
1 polymer ?
#
loop_
_entity_poly.entity_id
_entity_poly.type
_entity_poly.pdbx_seq_one_letter_code
_entity_poly.pdbx_strand_id
1 'polypeptide(L)'
;MQRSRLPVGGGNIFQKIRAKRSETAAQGMELFDLSIGEPKGPALMSARKAARDAVMSEQEAMHAYQYNDSPAVPDFARRFVTAHLKSVMPSKGLDYLPIPGIKPMFGLLPLACGCALDDITVATMTRPGYPIPADWCDYHIRVTHYPLPLNSQNQFRFSTADIESGTDLVMTNYPNNPSGQIATKEWWRALCEY
;
A
#
# COMPACT_ATOMS: atom_id res chain seq x y z
N MET A 1 -29.33 -17.33 16.51
CA MET A 1 -28.09 -17.26 15.65
C MET A 1 -27.22 -16.14 16.16
N GLN A 2 -26.03 -16.47 16.63
CA GLN A 2 -25.04 -15.44 16.99
C GLN A 2 -24.56 -14.76 15.70
N ARG A 3 -24.75 -13.44 15.58
CA ARG A 3 -24.23 -12.69 14.43
C ARG A 3 -22.70 -12.82 14.43
N SER A 4 -22.11 -13.23 13.31
CA SER A 4 -20.67 -13.19 13.14
C SER A 4 -20.18 -11.78 13.43
N ARG A 5 -19.15 -11.65 14.27
CA ARG A 5 -18.48 -10.37 14.54
C ARG A 5 -17.42 -10.06 13.47
N LEU A 6 -17.19 -11.02 12.58
CA LEU A 6 -16.28 -10.81 11.46
C LEU A 6 -17.01 -9.99 10.38
N PRO A 7 -16.33 -9.06 9.73
CA PRO A 7 -16.87 -8.35 8.58
C PRO A 7 -17.40 -9.36 7.57
N VAL A 8 -18.56 -9.07 6.99
CA VAL A 8 -19.10 -9.88 5.88
C VAL A 8 -18.20 -9.59 4.68
N GLY A 9 -17.14 -10.38 4.51
CA GLY A 9 -16.21 -10.24 3.41
C GLY A 9 -16.92 -10.43 2.08
N GLY A 10 -16.94 -9.40 1.25
CA GLY A 10 -17.19 -9.57 -0.17
C GLY A 10 -16.11 -10.49 -0.73
N GLY A 11 -16.46 -11.47 -1.57
CA GLY A 11 -15.46 -12.36 -2.18
C GLY A 11 -14.42 -11.53 -2.93
N ASN A 12 -13.15 -11.74 -2.62
CA ASN A 12 -12.03 -11.05 -3.26
C ASN A 12 -12.11 -11.24 -4.78
N ILE A 13 -12.17 -10.15 -5.53
CA ILE A 13 -12.31 -10.16 -6.98
C ILE A 13 -11.23 -11.00 -7.67
N PHE A 14 -10.00 -10.98 -7.16
CA PHE A 14 -8.90 -11.78 -7.69
C PHE A 14 -9.10 -13.28 -7.48
N GLN A 15 -9.74 -13.69 -6.40
CA GLN A 15 -10.12 -15.11 -6.19
C GLN A 15 -11.19 -15.54 -7.20
N LYS A 16 -12.19 -14.68 -7.45
CA LYS A 16 -13.22 -14.94 -8.47
C LYS A 16 -12.62 -15.06 -9.87
N ILE A 17 -11.69 -14.16 -10.23
CA ILE A 17 -10.97 -14.20 -11.50
C ILE A 17 -10.16 -15.49 -11.62
N ARG A 18 -9.41 -15.88 -10.58
CA ARG A 18 -8.64 -17.14 -10.57
C ARG A 18 -9.53 -18.37 -10.74
N ALA A 19 -10.65 -18.43 -10.04
CA ALA A 19 -11.59 -19.53 -10.17
C ALA A 19 -12.13 -19.63 -11.60
N LYS A 20 -12.52 -18.49 -12.20
CA LYS A 20 -13.03 -18.43 -13.56
C LYS A 20 -11.97 -18.86 -14.59
N ARG A 21 -10.72 -18.44 -14.40
CA ARG A 21 -9.59 -18.88 -15.25
C ARG A 21 -9.40 -20.39 -15.19
N SER A 22 -9.38 -20.98 -13.99
CA SER A 22 -9.22 -22.42 -13.82
C SER A 22 -10.35 -23.19 -14.49
N GLU A 23 -11.58 -22.73 -14.36
CA GLU A 23 -12.76 -23.30 -15.00
C GLU A 23 -12.64 -23.26 -16.53
N THR A 24 -12.26 -22.10 -17.09
CA THR A 24 -12.12 -21.89 -18.54
C THR A 24 -10.97 -22.73 -19.12
N ALA A 25 -9.84 -22.80 -18.42
CA ALA A 25 -8.71 -23.65 -18.82
C ALA A 25 -9.07 -25.14 -18.81
N ALA A 26 -9.86 -25.58 -17.82
CA ALA A 26 -10.35 -26.96 -17.74
C ALA A 26 -11.27 -27.35 -18.93
N GLN A 27 -11.90 -26.35 -19.57
CA GLN A 27 -12.68 -26.52 -20.77
C GLN A 27 -11.84 -26.57 -22.08
N GLY A 28 -10.51 -26.51 -21.96
CA GLY A 28 -9.57 -26.56 -23.08
C GLY A 28 -9.48 -25.26 -23.88
N MET A 29 -10.03 -24.16 -23.39
CA MET A 29 -9.94 -22.87 -24.06
C MET A 29 -8.57 -22.21 -23.84
N GLU A 30 -8.00 -21.67 -24.91
CA GLU A 30 -6.78 -20.83 -24.80
C GLU A 30 -7.12 -19.51 -24.12
N LEU A 31 -6.32 -19.14 -23.13
CA LEU A 31 -6.53 -17.93 -22.33
C LEU A 31 -5.36 -16.95 -22.48
N PHE A 32 -5.68 -15.74 -22.90
CA PHE A 32 -4.78 -14.59 -22.81
C PHE A 32 -5.09 -13.81 -21.53
N ASP A 33 -4.26 -14.03 -20.51
CA ASP A 33 -4.48 -13.42 -19.19
C ASP A 33 -3.97 -12.00 -19.11
N LEU A 34 -4.88 -11.04 -19.14
CA LEU A 34 -4.63 -9.61 -18.94
C LEU A 34 -5.15 -9.10 -17.58
N SER A 35 -5.51 -9.99 -16.67
CA SER A 35 -6.18 -9.63 -15.42
C SER A 35 -5.24 -9.07 -14.35
N ILE A 36 -3.96 -9.44 -14.36
CA ILE A 36 -3.00 -9.04 -13.34
C ILE A 36 -1.67 -8.70 -14.00
N GLY A 37 -1.20 -7.46 -13.78
CA GLY A 37 0.18 -7.06 -14.06
C GLY A 37 1.06 -7.37 -12.84
N GLU A 38 1.86 -8.42 -12.92
CA GLU A 38 2.79 -8.78 -11.85
C GLU A 38 4.19 -9.10 -12.41
N PRO A 39 5.27 -8.78 -11.68
CA PRO A 39 6.60 -9.22 -12.05
C PRO A 39 6.65 -10.75 -12.04
N LYS A 40 7.27 -11.34 -13.07
CA LYS A 40 7.49 -12.78 -13.17
C LYS A 40 8.98 -13.09 -13.25
N GLY A 41 9.33 -14.28 -12.80
CA GLY A 41 10.71 -14.75 -12.79
C GLY A 41 11.37 -14.69 -11.41
N PRO A 42 12.61 -15.16 -11.33
CA PRO A 42 13.35 -15.20 -10.07
C PRO A 42 13.80 -13.79 -9.64
N ALA A 43 13.88 -13.57 -8.33
CA ALA A 43 14.50 -12.37 -7.79
C ALA A 43 15.94 -12.21 -8.28
N LEU A 44 16.48 -11.01 -8.24
CA LEU A 44 17.87 -10.73 -8.61
C LEU A 44 18.84 -11.68 -7.89
N MET A 45 19.87 -12.12 -8.58
CA MET A 45 20.86 -13.04 -8.03
C MET A 45 21.50 -12.52 -6.73
N SER A 46 21.79 -11.20 -6.67
CA SER A 46 22.33 -10.56 -5.46
C SER A 46 21.38 -10.69 -4.26
N ALA A 47 20.08 -10.46 -4.48
CA ALA A 47 19.07 -10.60 -3.42
C ALA A 47 18.94 -12.04 -2.94
N ARG A 48 18.90 -13.01 -3.86
CA ARG A 48 18.83 -14.44 -3.52
C ARG A 48 20.07 -14.91 -2.76
N LYS A 49 21.27 -14.45 -3.18
CA LYS A 49 22.51 -14.76 -2.50
C LYS A 49 22.54 -14.19 -1.08
N ALA A 50 22.19 -12.91 -0.92
CA ALA A 50 22.14 -12.27 0.39
C ALA A 50 21.14 -12.93 1.34
N ALA A 51 19.96 -13.31 0.85
CA ALA A 51 18.96 -14.03 1.64
C ALA A 51 19.48 -15.42 2.09
N ARG A 52 20.12 -16.18 1.17
CA ARG A 52 20.76 -17.46 1.51
C ARG A 52 21.82 -17.28 2.58
N ASP A 53 22.73 -16.33 2.39
CA ASP A 53 23.86 -16.11 3.28
C ASP A 53 23.38 -15.69 4.68
N ALA A 54 22.30 -14.91 4.77
CA ALA A 54 21.67 -14.56 6.04
C ALA A 54 21.04 -15.76 6.75
N VAL A 55 20.28 -16.59 6.03
CA VAL A 55 19.65 -17.80 6.60
C VAL A 55 20.69 -18.83 7.04
N MET A 56 21.81 -18.93 6.34
CA MET A 56 22.91 -19.87 6.64
C MET A 56 23.93 -19.31 7.63
N SER A 57 23.73 -18.12 8.16
CA SER A 57 24.63 -17.51 9.13
C SER A 57 24.64 -18.32 10.43
N GLU A 58 25.81 -18.51 11.02
CA GLU A 58 25.98 -19.11 12.36
C GLU A 58 25.95 -18.03 13.47
N GLN A 59 25.78 -16.76 13.12
CA GLN A 59 25.68 -15.68 14.10
C GLN A 59 24.33 -15.71 14.79
N GLU A 60 24.31 -15.96 16.09
CA GLU A 60 23.09 -16.02 16.90
C GLU A 60 22.21 -14.78 16.71
N ALA A 61 22.80 -13.59 16.66
CA ALA A 61 22.10 -12.33 16.48
C ALA A 61 21.28 -12.24 15.17
N MET A 62 21.64 -13.03 14.14
CA MET A 62 20.90 -13.09 12.88
C MET A 62 19.58 -13.88 13.00
N HIS A 63 19.44 -14.71 14.01
CA HIS A 63 18.30 -15.61 14.24
C HIS A 63 17.50 -15.23 15.50
N ALA A 64 18.00 -14.30 16.31
CA ALA A 64 17.32 -13.79 17.47
C ALA A 64 16.14 -12.89 17.11
N TYR A 65 15.35 -12.52 18.10
CA TYR A 65 14.29 -11.53 17.96
C TYR A 65 14.88 -10.20 17.46
N GLN A 66 14.34 -9.65 16.35
CA GLN A 66 14.91 -8.51 15.67
C GLN A 66 14.17 -7.20 16.04
N TYR A 67 14.94 -6.20 16.44
CA TYR A 67 14.51 -4.81 16.58
C TYR A 67 15.14 -3.96 15.47
N ASN A 68 14.75 -2.70 15.34
CA ASN A 68 15.32 -1.78 14.33
C ASN A 68 16.84 -1.61 14.42
N ASP A 69 17.39 -1.71 15.64
CA ASP A 69 18.82 -1.61 15.96
C ASP A 69 19.55 -2.97 15.97
N SER A 70 18.84 -4.06 15.68
CA SER A 70 19.43 -5.40 15.64
C SER A 70 20.47 -5.53 14.52
N PRO A 71 21.52 -6.37 14.68
CA PRO A 71 22.58 -6.54 13.67
C PRO A 71 22.08 -7.01 12.32
N ALA A 72 20.98 -7.77 12.26
CA ALA A 72 20.38 -8.25 11.01
C ALA A 72 19.67 -7.14 10.22
N VAL A 73 19.20 -6.08 10.91
CA VAL A 73 18.40 -5.00 10.32
C VAL A 73 18.89 -3.62 10.77
N PRO A 74 20.20 -3.36 10.82
CA PRO A 74 20.70 -2.09 11.34
C PRO A 74 20.27 -0.96 10.41
N ASP A 75 19.44 -0.03 10.89
CA ASP A 75 18.96 1.10 10.11
C ASP A 75 18.32 0.73 8.76
N PHE A 76 17.71 -0.43 8.62
CA PHE A 76 17.20 -0.93 7.34
C PHE A 76 16.33 0.11 6.63
N ALA A 77 15.33 0.65 7.31
CA ALA A 77 14.41 1.60 6.72
C ALA A 77 15.13 2.90 6.29
N ARG A 78 16.02 3.43 7.12
CA ARG A 78 16.83 4.61 6.79
C ARG A 78 17.75 4.35 5.59
N ARG A 79 18.44 3.21 5.55
CA ARG A 79 19.30 2.82 4.42
C ARG A 79 18.51 2.64 3.14
N PHE A 80 17.35 2.03 3.22
CA PHE A 80 16.45 1.85 2.09
C PHE A 80 16.01 3.21 1.52
N VAL A 81 15.52 4.11 2.38
CA VAL A 81 15.12 5.47 1.97
C VAL A 81 16.27 6.23 1.33
N THR A 82 17.46 6.20 1.95
CA THR A 82 18.65 6.88 1.42
C THR A 82 19.08 6.35 0.05
N ALA A 83 18.96 5.03 -0.17
CA ALA A 83 19.33 4.42 -1.45
C ALA A 83 18.37 4.80 -2.59
N HIS A 84 17.07 4.96 -2.29
CA HIS A 84 16.04 5.20 -3.29
C HIS A 84 15.68 6.67 -3.47
N LEU A 85 15.79 7.48 -2.41
CA LEU A 85 15.45 8.90 -2.41
C LEU A 85 16.71 9.76 -2.22
N LYS A 86 17.61 9.69 -3.20
CA LYS A 86 18.93 10.38 -3.15
C LYS A 86 18.87 11.89 -2.97
N SER A 87 17.73 12.51 -3.31
CA SER A 87 17.51 13.96 -3.15
C SER A 87 16.89 14.35 -1.82
N VAL A 88 16.45 13.36 -1.03
CA VAL A 88 15.87 13.62 0.29
C VAL A 88 16.98 13.52 1.33
N MET A 89 17.46 14.66 1.77
CA MET A 89 18.30 14.70 2.97
C MET A 89 17.46 14.26 4.16
N PRO A 90 17.91 13.30 5.00
CA PRO A 90 17.23 13.00 6.24
C PRO A 90 17.13 14.28 7.06
N SER A 91 15.93 14.86 7.16
CA SER A 91 15.73 16.02 8.02
C SER A 91 15.79 15.57 9.49
N LYS A 92 16.31 16.44 10.36
CA LYS A 92 16.24 16.19 11.81
C LYS A 92 14.77 16.01 12.20
N GLY A 93 14.44 14.90 12.88
CA GLY A 93 13.08 14.62 13.35
C GLY A 93 12.27 13.66 12.46
N LEU A 94 12.91 13.00 11.49
CA LEU A 94 12.30 11.87 10.77
C LEU A 94 12.71 10.55 11.41
N ASP A 95 11.72 9.74 11.77
CA ASP A 95 11.89 8.37 12.18
C ASP A 95 11.52 7.41 11.05
N TYR A 96 12.12 6.22 11.07
CA TYR A 96 11.95 5.21 10.04
C TYR A 96 11.52 3.89 10.68
N LEU A 97 10.40 3.35 10.22
CA LEU A 97 9.87 2.08 10.69
C LEU A 97 9.84 1.07 9.55
N PRO A 98 10.56 -0.06 9.63
CA PRO A 98 10.38 -1.15 8.69
C PRO A 98 9.02 -1.81 8.90
N ILE A 99 8.33 -2.10 7.82
CA ILE A 99 7.00 -2.71 7.86
C ILE A 99 6.99 -4.02 7.05
N PRO A 100 6.17 -5.00 7.44
CA PRO A 100 6.07 -6.31 6.75
C PRO A 100 5.29 -6.25 5.45
N GLY A 101 5.33 -5.13 4.76
CA GLY A 101 4.59 -4.83 3.54
C GLY A 101 3.57 -3.71 3.72
N ILE A 102 3.16 -3.10 2.61
CA ILE A 102 2.29 -1.92 2.63
C ILE A 102 0.85 -2.23 3.08
N LYS A 103 0.32 -3.42 2.76
CA LYS A 103 -1.08 -3.77 3.04
C LYS A 103 -1.45 -3.72 4.52
N PRO A 104 -0.70 -4.33 5.45
CA PRO A 104 -0.97 -4.21 6.87
C PRO A 104 -0.94 -2.75 7.35
N MET A 105 -0.05 -1.94 6.77
CA MET A 105 0.10 -0.53 7.15
C MET A 105 -1.15 0.29 6.83
N PHE A 106 -1.83 0.04 5.71
CA PHE A 106 -3.10 0.71 5.41
C PHE A 106 -4.17 0.49 6.48
N GLY A 107 -4.17 -0.66 7.15
CA GLY A 107 -5.06 -0.92 8.29
C GLY A 107 -4.68 -0.16 9.55
N LEU A 108 -3.42 0.21 9.70
CA LEU A 108 -2.91 0.93 10.87
C LEU A 108 -2.96 2.47 10.72
N LEU A 109 -2.96 2.99 9.50
CA LEU A 109 -2.97 4.44 9.27
C LEU A 109 -4.18 5.15 9.89
N PRO A 110 -5.43 4.67 9.73
CA PRO A 110 -6.57 5.29 10.40
C PRO A 110 -6.44 5.30 11.93
N LEU A 111 -5.87 4.23 12.51
CA LEU A 111 -5.59 4.18 13.95
C LEU A 111 -4.54 5.20 14.37
N ALA A 112 -3.48 5.36 13.57
CA ALA A 112 -2.46 6.38 13.80
C ALA A 112 -3.03 7.81 13.68
N CYS A 113 -4.07 8.01 12.88
CA CYS A 113 -4.81 9.26 12.77
C CYS A 113 -5.90 9.44 13.84
N GLY A 114 -6.00 8.53 14.81
CA GLY A 114 -6.86 8.72 15.98
C GLY A 114 -8.23 8.05 15.92
N CYS A 115 -8.56 7.25 14.90
CA CYS A 115 -9.89 6.63 14.77
C CYS A 115 -10.28 5.68 15.93
N ALA A 116 -9.35 5.35 16.80
CA ALA A 116 -9.67 4.60 18.04
C ALA A 116 -10.41 5.45 19.07
N LEU A 117 -10.23 6.79 19.03
CA LEU A 117 -10.79 7.73 20.00
C LEU A 117 -11.85 8.64 19.39
N ASP A 118 -11.61 9.13 18.18
CA ASP A 118 -12.42 10.14 17.48
C ASP A 118 -12.89 9.66 16.11
N ASP A 119 -13.93 10.28 15.58
CA ASP A 119 -14.35 10.06 14.21
C ASP A 119 -13.39 10.82 13.28
N ILE A 120 -12.90 10.14 12.23
CA ILE A 120 -11.99 10.73 11.24
C ILE A 120 -12.55 10.59 9.83
N THR A 121 -12.15 11.50 8.96
CA THR A 121 -12.49 11.50 7.54
C THR A 121 -11.26 11.16 6.70
N VAL A 122 -11.40 10.17 5.81
CA VAL A 122 -10.31 9.68 4.97
C VAL A 122 -10.66 9.77 3.49
N ALA A 123 -9.80 10.41 2.71
CA ALA A 123 -9.89 10.47 1.26
C ALA A 123 -8.91 9.51 0.58
N THR A 124 -9.34 8.80 -0.46
CA THR A 124 -8.47 7.85 -1.15
C THR A 124 -8.59 7.91 -2.68
N MET A 125 -7.51 7.55 -3.38
CA MET A 125 -7.48 7.38 -4.83
C MET A 125 -7.80 5.93 -5.22
N THR A 126 -9.05 5.49 -5.01
CA THR A 126 -9.45 4.10 -5.21
C THR A 126 -10.53 3.86 -6.27
N ARG A 127 -11.04 4.92 -6.93
CA ARG A 127 -12.09 4.79 -7.97
C ARG A 127 -11.80 5.65 -9.20
N PRO A 128 -11.06 5.15 -10.21
CA PRO A 128 -10.34 3.87 -10.23
C PRO A 128 -9.04 3.93 -9.44
N GLY A 129 -8.69 2.83 -8.77
CA GLY A 129 -7.47 2.78 -7.98
C GLY A 129 -7.24 1.43 -7.33
N TYR A 130 -6.13 1.32 -6.62
CA TYR A 130 -5.82 0.16 -5.80
C TYR A 130 -6.80 0.12 -4.61
N PRO A 131 -7.63 -0.94 -4.46
CA PRO A 131 -8.77 -0.90 -3.56
C PRO A 131 -8.43 -0.96 -2.06
N ILE A 132 -7.27 -1.50 -1.72
CA ILE A 132 -6.92 -1.84 -0.33
C ILE A 132 -7.04 -0.67 0.66
N PRO A 133 -6.66 0.58 0.33
CA PRO A 133 -6.86 1.69 1.26
C PRO A 133 -8.33 1.91 1.64
N ALA A 134 -9.25 1.84 0.67
CA ALA A 134 -10.67 1.95 0.92
C ALA A 134 -11.22 0.76 1.73
N ASP A 135 -10.82 -0.47 1.34
CA ASP A 135 -11.24 -1.70 2.04
C ASP A 135 -10.91 -1.62 3.53
N TRP A 136 -9.72 -1.10 3.91
CA TRP A 136 -9.36 -0.95 5.31
C TRP A 136 -10.13 0.16 6.03
N CYS A 137 -10.48 1.25 5.34
CA CYS A 137 -11.34 2.29 5.93
C CYS A 137 -12.71 1.71 6.34
N ASP A 138 -13.28 0.85 5.50
CA ASP A 138 -14.60 0.24 5.73
C ASP A 138 -14.64 -0.71 6.96
N TYR A 139 -13.49 -1.14 7.47
CA TYR A 139 -13.38 -1.96 8.68
C TYR A 139 -13.33 -1.16 9.99
N HIS A 140 -13.10 0.14 9.92
CA HIS A 140 -13.05 1.01 11.09
C HIS A 140 -14.38 1.75 11.28
N ILE A 141 -15.05 1.55 12.41
CA ILE A 141 -16.38 2.11 12.70
C ILE A 141 -16.37 3.65 12.70
N ARG A 142 -15.27 4.25 13.12
CA ARG A 142 -15.08 5.71 13.24
C ARG A 142 -14.35 6.33 12.04
N VAL A 143 -14.41 5.69 10.89
CA VAL A 143 -13.83 6.21 9.66
C VAL A 143 -14.92 6.51 8.66
N THR A 144 -15.11 7.77 8.32
CA THR A 144 -15.87 8.18 7.15
C THR A 144 -14.92 8.22 5.95
N HIS A 145 -15.21 7.44 4.92
CA HIS A 145 -14.37 7.32 3.74
C HIS A 145 -15.07 7.86 2.50
N TYR A 146 -14.35 8.61 1.69
CA TYR A 146 -14.79 8.99 0.35
C TYR A 146 -13.67 8.87 -0.70
N PRO A 147 -14.01 8.48 -1.94
CA PRO A 147 -13.05 8.42 -3.03
C PRO A 147 -12.86 9.80 -3.65
N LEU A 148 -11.61 10.20 -3.86
CA LEU A 148 -11.27 11.38 -4.65
C LEU A 148 -11.67 11.18 -6.13
N PRO A 149 -12.16 12.22 -6.83
CA PRO A 149 -12.62 12.10 -8.21
C PRO A 149 -11.42 11.83 -9.15
N LEU A 150 -11.47 10.71 -9.84
CA LEU A 150 -10.47 10.30 -10.82
C LEU A 150 -11.17 9.84 -12.09
N ASN A 151 -11.02 10.61 -13.16
CA ASN A 151 -11.66 10.33 -14.44
C ASN A 151 -10.84 10.88 -15.62
N SER A 152 -11.28 10.66 -16.83
CA SER A 152 -10.58 11.12 -18.04
C SER A 152 -10.59 12.66 -18.16
N GLN A 153 -11.60 13.34 -17.63
CA GLN A 153 -11.72 14.80 -17.72
C GLN A 153 -10.67 15.50 -16.88
N ASN A 154 -10.37 14.96 -15.68
CA ASN A 154 -9.30 15.48 -14.83
C ASN A 154 -7.97 14.71 -15.00
N GLN A 155 -7.87 13.88 -16.07
CA GLN A 155 -6.68 13.09 -16.37
C GLN A 155 -6.23 12.22 -15.19
N PHE A 156 -7.17 11.70 -14.41
CA PHE A 156 -6.93 10.89 -13.20
C PHE A 156 -6.06 11.62 -12.15
N ARG A 157 -6.18 12.94 -12.07
CA ARG A 157 -5.60 13.79 -11.02
C ARG A 157 -6.71 14.58 -10.34
N PHE A 158 -6.86 14.41 -9.06
CA PHE A 158 -7.69 15.29 -8.26
C PHE A 158 -6.99 16.62 -7.99
N SER A 159 -7.73 17.63 -7.58
CA SER A 159 -7.21 18.91 -7.09
C SER A 159 -7.40 19.05 -5.58
N THR A 160 -6.73 19.99 -4.95
CA THR A 160 -6.94 20.28 -3.52
C THR A 160 -8.38 20.75 -3.23
N ALA A 161 -9.06 21.34 -4.22
CA ALA A 161 -10.48 21.70 -4.12
C ALA A 161 -11.43 20.49 -4.02
N ASP A 162 -10.97 19.31 -4.39
CA ASP A 162 -11.73 18.05 -4.27
C ASP A 162 -11.62 17.42 -2.88
N ILE A 163 -10.76 17.96 -2.01
CA ILE A 163 -10.59 17.49 -0.64
C ILE A 163 -11.63 18.18 0.23
N GLU A 164 -12.48 17.39 0.88
CA GLU A 164 -13.50 17.93 1.78
C GLU A 164 -12.85 18.57 3.02
N SER A 165 -13.39 19.71 3.45
CA SER A 165 -12.90 20.37 4.68
C SER A 165 -13.03 19.46 5.87
N GLY A 166 -11.97 19.37 6.70
CA GLY A 166 -11.92 18.47 7.85
C GLY A 166 -11.49 17.05 7.50
N THR A 167 -10.92 16.82 6.30
CA THR A 167 -10.29 15.54 5.98
C THR A 167 -9.01 15.35 6.80
N ASP A 168 -8.93 14.27 7.57
CA ASP A 168 -7.80 13.99 8.48
C ASP A 168 -6.67 13.23 7.77
N LEU A 169 -7.00 12.46 6.74
CA LEU A 169 -6.03 11.64 6.01
C LEU A 169 -6.33 11.58 4.52
N VAL A 170 -5.35 11.90 3.71
CA VAL A 170 -5.41 11.75 2.24
C VAL A 170 -4.40 10.68 1.80
N MET A 171 -4.90 9.59 1.23
CA MET A 171 -4.07 8.51 0.69
C MET A 171 -3.93 8.63 -0.82
N THR A 172 -2.72 8.94 -1.28
CA THR A 172 -2.42 9.14 -2.71
C THR A 172 -1.67 7.97 -3.31
N ASN A 173 -1.84 7.75 -4.62
CA ASN A 173 -1.14 6.72 -5.39
C ASN A 173 -0.70 7.27 -6.75
N TYR A 174 0.56 7.67 -6.87
CA TYR A 174 1.18 8.07 -8.13
C TYR A 174 2.57 7.43 -8.28
N PRO A 175 2.94 6.88 -9.46
CA PRO A 175 2.05 6.70 -10.63
C PRO A 175 0.78 5.93 -10.28
N ASN A 176 -0.38 6.41 -10.76
CA ASN A 176 -1.66 5.84 -10.38
C ASN A 176 -1.86 4.44 -10.97
N ASN A 177 -2.23 3.50 -10.15
CA ASN A 177 -2.71 2.20 -10.58
C ASN A 177 -4.27 2.25 -10.63
N PRO A 178 -4.95 2.05 -11.80
CA PRO A 178 -4.41 1.46 -13.03
C PRO A 178 -4.08 2.45 -14.16
N SER A 179 -4.33 3.76 -14.02
CA SER A 179 -4.24 4.70 -15.14
C SER A 179 -2.81 4.99 -15.63
N GLY A 180 -1.78 4.72 -14.81
CA GLY A 180 -0.40 5.09 -15.09
C GLY A 180 -0.12 6.58 -14.99
N GLN A 181 -1.11 7.40 -14.62
CA GLN A 181 -0.94 8.86 -14.52
C GLN A 181 0.05 9.22 -13.42
N ILE A 182 0.83 10.25 -13.67
CA ILE A 182 1.82 10.80 -12.72
C ILE A 182 1.35 12.16 -12.18
N ALA A 183 1.79 12.49 -10.97
CA ALA A 183 1.64 13.84 -10.42
C ALA A 183 2.86 14.69 -10.78
N THR A 184 2.65 15.99 -11.06
CA THR A 184 3.73 16.95 -11.29
C THR A 184 4.28 17.49 -9.97
N LYS A 185 5.43 18.15 -10.02
CA LYS A 185 5.99 18.81 -8.82
C LYS A 185 5.07 19.91 -8.29
N GLU A 186 4.42 20.64 -9.19
CA GLU A 186 3.48 21.70 -8.87
C GLU A 186 2.25 21.13 -8.15
N TRP A 187 1.75 20.00 -8.62
CA TRP A 187 0.65 19.30 -7.97
C TRP A 187 1.01 18.87 -6.53
N TRP A 188 2.22 18.30 -6.36
CA TRP A 188 2.70 17.91 -5.02
C TRP A 188 2.88 19.11 -4.10
N ARG A 189 3.38 20.24 -4.61
CA ARG A 189 3.49 21.48 -3.81
C ARG A 189 2.13 21.96 -3.36
N ALA A 190 1.16 22.05 -4.27
CA ALA A 190 -0.20 22.47 -3.92
C ALA A 190 -0.82 21.57 -2.85
N LEU A 191 -0.59 20.25 -2.91
CA LEU A 191 -1.09 19.31 -1.89
C LEU A 191 -0.37 19.49 -0.53
N CYS A 192 0.92 19.81 -0.52
CA CYS A 192 1.67 20.04 0.72
C CYS A 192 1.38 21.41 1.37
N GLU A 193 0.88 22.37 0.60
CA GLU A 193 0.50 23.72 1.05
C GLU A 193 -0.96 23.78 1.53
N TYR A 194 -1.76 22.78 1.17
CA TYR A 194 -3.15 22.62 1.61
C TYR A 194 -3.24 22.20 3.08
#